data_0eca0eb557675599aafdf231d584cf64
#
_entry.id   0eca0eb557675599aafdf231d584cf64
#
_cell.length_a   1.000
_cell.length_b   1.000
_cell.length_c   1.000
_cell.angle_alpha   90.00
_cell.angle_beta   90.00
_cell.angle_gamma   90.00
#
_symmetry.space_group_name_H-M   'P 1'
#
loop_
_entity.id
_entity.type
_entity.pdbx_description
1 polymer ?
#
loop_
_entity_poly.entity_id
_entity_poly.type
_entity_poly.pdbx_seq_one_letter_code
_entity_poly.pdbx_strand_id
1 'polypeptide(L)'
;MLTETQIATLRTAVMAEPTLDTARVTGDDYAIAAWCNAVASPDYKVWNTTTPTATIGDAITWGNLTPVDTPDGTATFTNRALAAQAKQLNLQILIQGRETLSSGRSNIRAGLQDALTDLPTGTSGALRSGGWPAVKSIIQRNATNAEKILTSGAGTATTPSTLVFEGQVTPNEASLLR
;
A
#
# COMPACT_ATOMS: atom_id res chain seq x y z
N MET A 1 -17.65 5.63 10.21
CA MET A 1 -18.31 6.91 10.54
C MET A 1 -17.24 8.01 10.53
N LEU A 2 -17.49 9.11 9.85
CA LEU A 2 -16.60 10.27 9.78
C LEU A 2 -16.58 11.02 11.11
N THR A 3 -15.42 11.55 11.49
CA THR A 3 -15.27 12.48 12.63
C THR A 3 -15.73 13.89 12.21
N GLU A 4 -16.03 14.75 13.18
CA GLU A 4 -16.39 16.15 12.91
C GLU A 4 -15.35 16.88 12.07
N THR A 5 -14.05 16.68 12.36
CA THR A 5 -12.98 17.29 11.59
C THR A 5 -12.95 16.78 10.15
N GLN A 6 -13.18 15.48 9.93
CA GLN A 6 -13.25 14.88 8.60
C GLN A 6 -14.45 15.42 7.82
N ILE A 7 -15.62 15.55 8.48
CA ILE A 7 -16.82 16.16 7.89
C ILE A 7 -16.53 17.60 7.45
N ALA A 8 -15.91 18.42 8.30
CA ALA A 8 -15.59 19.81 7.96
C ALA A 8 -14.63 19.90 6.76
N THR A 9 -13.63 19.03 6.71
CA THR A 9 -12.65 18.97 5.60
C THR A 9 -13.34 18.53 4.29
N LEU A 10 -14.12 17.46 4.33
CA LEU A 10 -14.87 16.98 3.16
C LEU A 10 -15.92 17.98 2.69
N ARG A 11 -16.65 18.62 3.62
CA ARG A 11 -17.61 19.69 3.29
C ARG A 11 -16.96 20.80 2.48
N THR A 12 -15.78 21.28 2.90
CA THR A 12 -15.04 22.32 2.16
C THR A 12 -14.75 21.87 0.72
N ALA A 13 -14.33 20.63 0.53
CA ALA A 13 -14.03 20.09 -0.79
C ALA A 13 -15.30 19.88 -1.64
N VAL A 14 -16.36 19.33 -1.06
CA VAL A 14 -17.67 19.15 -1.73
C VAL A 14 -18.25 20.50 -2.15
N MET A 15 -18.13 21.53 -1.31
CA MET A 15 -18.59 22.89 -1.63
C MET A 15 -17.78 23.55 -2.75
N ALA A 16 -16.53 23.18 -2.91
CA ALA A 16 -15.64 23.68 -3.97
C ALA A 16 -15.75 22.91 -5.29
N GLU A 17 -16.45 21.77 -5.32
CA GLU A 17 -16.54 20.88 -6.50
C GLU A 17 -17.74 21.29 -7.39
N PRO A 18 -17.51 21.89 -8.60
CA PRO A 18 -18.59 22.41 -9.43
C PRO A 18 -19.53 21.32 -9.96
N THR A 19 -19.06 20.09 -10.13
CA THR A 19 -19.88 18.97 -10.63
C THR A 19 -20.98 18.58 -9.65
N LEU A 20 -20.87 19.00 -8.39
CA LEU A 20 -21.82 18.71 -7.32
C LEU A 20 -22.83 19.87 -7.07
N ASP A 21 -22.77 20.97 -7.83
CA ASP A 21 -23.66 22.12 -7.64
C ASP A 21 -25.14 21.73 -7.63
N THR A 22 -25.56 20.95 -8.63
CA THR A 22 -26.95 20.48 -8.71
C THR A 22 -27.32 19.58 -7.53
N ALA A 23 -26.45 18.62 -7.20
CA ALA A 23 -26.70 17.68 -6.09
C ALA A 23 -26.83 18.42 -4.75
N ARG A 24 -26.02 19.45 -4.50
CA ARG A 24 -26.10 20.28 -3.30
C ARG A 24 -27.41 21.04 -3.21
N VAL A 25 -27.86 21.64 -4.33
CA VAL A 25 -29.11 22.43 -4.38
C VAL A 25 -30.34 21.54 -4.25
N THR A 26 -30.34 20.37 -4.90
CA THR A 26 -31.46 19.43 -4.85
C THR A 26 -31.49 18.54 -3.61
N GLY A 27 -30.42 18.53 -2.83
CA GLY A 27 -30.25 17.63 -1.68
C GLY A 27 -30.04 16.17 -2.08
N ASP A 28 -29.40 15.92 -3.22
CA ASP A 28 -29.07 14.57 -3.68
C ASP A 28 -27.81 14.03 -2.95
N ASP A 29 -28.06 13.52 -1.75
CA ASP A 29 -27.01 12.97 -0.89
C ASP A 29 -26.38 11.70 -1.48
N TYR A 30 -27.11 10.96 -2.35
CA TYR A 30 -26.57 9.80 -3.05
C TYR A 30 -25.51 10.21 -4.09
N ALA A 31 -25.75 11.27 -4.84
CA ALA A 31 -24.77 11.79 -5.81
C ALA A 31 -23.51 12.29 -5.11
N ILE A 32 -23.66 12.98 -3.97
CA ILE A 32 -22.51 13.44 -3.16
C ILE A 32 -21.73 12.25 -2.61
N ALA A 33 -22.39 11.24 -2.05
CA ALA A 33 -21.73 10.02 -1.55
C ALA A 33 -21.03 9.28 -2.69
N ALA A 34 -21.66 9.16 -3.85
CA ALA A 34 -21.07 8.52 -5.04
C ALA A 34 -19.78 9.24 -5.48
N TRP A 35 -19.77 10.58 -5.51
CA TRP A 35 -18.56 11.35 -5.81
C TRP A 35 -17.47 11.13 -4.76
N CYS A 36 -17.79 11.15 -3.49
CA CYS A 36 -16.83 10.88 -2.41
C CYS A 36 -16.16 9.51 -2.55
N ASN A 37 -16.94 8.51 -2.97
CA ASN A 37 -16.50 7.11 -3.09
C ASN A 37 -15.92 6.76 -4.47
N ALA A 38 -16.02 7.66 -5.45
CA ALA A 38 -15.39 7.48 -6.75
C ALA A 38 -13.85 7.51 -6.63
N VAL A 39 -13.18 6.78 -7.53
CA VAL A 39 -11.72 6.82 -7.63
C VAL A 39 -11.26 8.25 -7.90
N ALA A 40 -10.27 8.69 -7.14
CA ALA A 40 -9.74 10.05 -7.25
C ALA A 40 -9.12 10.31 -8.63
N SER A 41 -9.42 11.48 -9.19
CA SER A 41 -8.81 11.98 -10.42
C SER A 41 -8.18 13.36 -10.16
N PRO A 42 -6.88 13.58 -10.50
CA PRO A 42 -5.91 12.59 -10.96
C PRO A 42 -5.65 11.51 -9.91
N ASP A 43 -5.13 10.36 -10.37
CA ASP A 43 -4.80 9.20 -9.53
C ASP A 43 -4.01 9.61 -8.28
N TYR A 44 -4.43 9.07 -7.15
CA TYR A 44 -3.77 9.25 -5.87
C TYR A 44 -3.53 7.89 -5.23
N LYS A 45 -2.26 7.49 -5.05
CA LYS A 45 -1.91 6.18 -4.52
C LYS A 45 -1.83 6.19 -3.00
N VAL A 46 -2.43 5.18 -2.41
CA VAL A 46 -2.39 4.93 -0.95
C VAL A 46 -1.97 3.49 -0.68
N TRP A 47 -1.42 3.28 0.51
CA TRP A 47 -1.14 1.92 0.97
C TRP A 47 -2.44 1.23 1.38
N ASN A 48 -2.60 -0.04 0.97
CA ASN A 48 -3.66 -0.88 1.52
C ASN A 48 -3.47 -1.03 3.03
N THR A 49 -4.51 -0.92 3.82
CA THR A 49 -4.42 -1.16 5.27
C THR A 49 -4.04 -2.61 5.54
N THR A 50 -4.63 -3.54 4.79
CA THR A 50 -4.29 -4.95 4.82
C THR A 50 -4.19 -5.51 3.41
N THR A 51 -3.34 -6.53 3.23
CA THR A 51 -3.20 -7.25 1.96
C THR A 51 -3.13 -8.76 2.25
N PRO A 52 -3.86 -9.60 1.48
CA PRO A 52 -3.76 -11.06 1.63
C PRO A 52 -2.33 -11.55 1.43
N THR A 53 -1.86 -12.42 2.32
CA THR A 53 -0.51 -13.00 2.24
C THR A 53 -0.32 -13.85 0.99
N ALA A 54 -1.36 -14.53 0.51
CA ALA A 54 -1.34 -15.27 -0.74
C ALA A 54 -0.99 -14.36 -1.94
N THR A 55 -1.66 -13.21 -2.05
CA THR A 55 -1.39 -12.24 -3.13
C THR A 55 0.04 -11.69 -3.07
N ILE A 56 0.56 -11.46 -1.85
CA ILE A 56 1.97 -11.08 -1.67
C ILE A 56 2.88 -12.22 -2.13
N GLY A 57 2.55 -13.45 -1.73
CA GLY A 57 3.31 -14.66 -2.11
C GLY A 57 3.41 -14.86 -3.61
N ASP A 58 2.32 -14.60 -4.35
CA ASP A 58 2.28 -14.71 -5.81
C ASP A 58 3.19 -13.69 -6.51
N ALA A 59 3.43 -12.54 -5.89
CA ALA A 59 4.29 -11.48 -6.42
C ALA A 59 5.79 -11.67 -6.08
N ILE A 60 6.12 -12.60 -5.18
CA ILE A 60 7.50 -12.86 -4.78
C ILE A 60 8.22 -13.70 -5.83
N THR A 61 9.44 -13.30 -6.15
CA THR A 61 10.33 -14.10 -7.02
C THR A 61 11.08 -15.13 -6.16
N TRP A 62 10.39 -16.21 -5.79
CA TRP A 62 10.87 -17.22 -4.84
C TRP A 62 12.22 -17.82 -5.22
N GLY A 63 12.49 -18.04 -6.51
CA GLY A 63 13.78 -18.58 -6.97
C GLY A 63 14.98 -17.69 -6.62
N ASN A 64 14.75 -16.39 -6.45
CA ASN A 64 15.79 -15.44 -6.07
C ASN A 64 16.06 -15.40 -4.55
N LEU A 65 15.16 -15.97 -3.75
CA LEU A 65 15.31 -16.07 -2.29
C LEU A 65 16.17 -17.25 -1.87
N THR A 66 16.38 -18.23 -2.76
CA THR A 66 17.23 -19.39 -2.47
C THR A 66 18.66 -18.92 -2.21
N PRO A 67 19.25 -19.22 -1.05
CA PRO A 67 20.65 -18.94 -0.79
C PRO A 67 21.53 -19.64 -1.84
N VAL A 68 22.42 -18.89 -2.45
CA VAL A 68 23.36 -19.45 -3.44
C VAL A 68 24.75 -19.35 -2.87
N ASP A 69 25.43 -20.49 -2.80
CA ASP A 69 26.82 -20.51 -2.44
C ASP A 69 27.68 -19.98 -3.60
N THR A 70 28.78 -19.33 -3.28
CA THR A 70 29.72 -18.87 -4.32
C THR A 70 30.42 -20.06 -4.94
N PRO A 71 30.46 -20.15 -6.29
CA PRO A 71 31.13 -21.28 -6.96
C PRO A 71 32.66 -21.23 -6.94
N ASP A 72 33.28 -20.39 -6.12
CA ASP A 72 34.74 -20.22 -6.08
C ASP A 72 35.51 -21.30 -5.29
N GLY A 73 34.82 -22.38 -4.91
CA GLY A 73 35.47 -23.55 -4.27
C GLY A 73 35.94 -23.33 -2.84
N THR A 74 35.82 -22.16 -2.30
CA THR A 74 36.02 -21.88 -0.87
C THR A 74 34.71 -22.14 -0.15
N ALA A 75 34.55 -23.33 0.41
CA ALA A 75 33.38 -23.76 1.21
C ALA A 75 33.29 -23.00 2.55
N THR A 76 33.48 -21.71 2.53
CA THR A 76 33.17 -20.85 3.66
C THR A 76 31.76 -20.34 3.49
N PHE A 77 30.92 -20.59 4.48
CA PHE A 77 29.70 -19.88 4.68
C PHE A 77 30.01 -18.40 4.60
N THR A 78 29.89 -17.84 3.42
CA THR A 78 30.14 -16.41 3.21
C THR A 78 29.09 -15.62 3.91
N ASN A 79 29.42 -14.43 4.38
CA ASN A 79 28.46 -13.48 4.96
C ASN A 79 27.24 -13.26 4.04
N ARG A 80 27.35 -13.53 2.74
CA ARG A 80 26.29 -13.45 1.73
C ARG A 80 25.23 -14.55 1.89
N ALA A 81 25.63 -15.80 2.11
CA ALA A 81 24.68 -16.90 2.34
C ALA A 81 23.91 -16.67 3.64
N LEU A 82 24.58 -16.22 4.70
CA LEU A 82 23.94 -15.87 5.96
C LEU A 82 22.97 -14.71 5.81
N ALA A 83 23.32 -13.66 5.05
CA ALA A 83 22.44 -12.53 4.78
C ALA A 83 21.19 -12.96 3.99
N ALA A 84 21.34 -13.81 2.97
CA ALA A 84 20.21 -14.37 2.21
C ALA A 84 19.30 -15.22 3.09
N GLN A 85 19.86 -16.08 3.94
CA GLN A 85 19.09 -16.88 4.90
C GLN A 85 18.35 -16.01 5.91
N ALA A 86 19.01 -14.97 6.44
CA ALA A 86 18.37 -14.02 7.36
C ALA A 86 17.19 -13.30 6.72
N LYS A 87 17.32 -12.83 5.47
CA LYS A 87 16.23 -12.20 4.72
C LYS A 87 15.07 -13.16 4.47
N GLN A 88 15.36 -14.40 4.07
CA GLN A 88 14.35 -15.44 3.88
C GLN A 88 13.63 -15.76 5.18
N LEU A 89 14.33 -15.88 6.30
CA LEU A 89 13.73 -16.12 7.61
C LEU A 89 12.85 -14.94 8.04
N ASN A 90 13.31 -13.72 7.87
CA ASN A 90 12.52 -12.52 8.16
C ASN A 90 11.23 -12.47 7.34
N LEU A 91 11.29 -12.79 6.04
CA LEU A 91 10.11 -12.89 5.19
C LEU A 91 9.16 -13.98 5.69
N GLN A 92 9.69 -15.15 6.03
CA GLN A 92 8.90 -16.27 6.57
C GLN A 92 8.18 -15.85 7.86
N ILE A 93 8.84 -15.20 8.79
CA ILE A 93 8.25 -14.69 10.04
C ILE A 93 7.14 -13.67 9.75
N LEU A 94 7.30 -12.85 8.71
CA LEU A 94 6.30 -11.86 8.34
C LEU A 94 5.01 -12.47 7.79
N ILE A 95 5.12 -13.54 6.98
CA ILE A 95 3.97 -14.10 6.24
C ILE A 95 3.42 -15.38 6.84
N GLN A 96 4.22 -16.16 7.58
CA GLN A 96 3.82 -17.48 8.07
C GLN A 96 2.65 -17.39 9.07
N GLY A 97 1.63 -18.22 8.85
CA GLY A 97 0.48 -18.33 9.74
C GLY A 97 -0.45 -17.11 9.73
N ARG A 98 -0.32 -16.23 8.75
CA ARG A 98 -1.16 -15.04 8.60
C ARG A 98 -1.94 -15.12 7.29
N GLU A 99 -3.24 -14.84 7.37
CA GLU A 99 -4.08 -14.70 6.17
C GLU A 99 -3.86 -13.35 5.48
N THR A 100 -3.60 -12.31 6.29
CA THR A 100 -3.37 -10.95 5.80
C THR A 100 -2.18 -10.30 6.51
N LEU A 101 -1.54 -9.36 5.82
CA LEU A 101 -0.54 -8.45 6.38
C LEU A 101 -1.10 -7.05 6.51
N SER A 102 -0.76 -6.38 7.61
CA SER A 102 -1.08 -4.95 7.83
C SER A 102 -0.15 -4.06 7.02
N SER A 103 -0.32 -4.08 5.68
CA SER A 103 0.52 -3.35 4.73
C SER A 103 0.45 -1.82 4.87
N GLY A 104 -0.57 -1.29 5.54
CA GLY A 104 -0.66 0.11 5.94
C GLY A 104 0.40 0.54 6.96
N ARG A 105 1.03 -0.39 7.67
CA ARG A 105 2.07 -0.09 8.66
C ARG A 105 3.45 0.03 8.02
N SER A 106 4.15 1.12 8.30
CA SER A 106 5.47 1.42 7.72
C SER A 106 6.53 0.36 8.06
N ASN A 107 6.53 -0.16 9.29
CA ASN A 107 7.47 -1.20 9.71
C ASN A 107 7.26 -2.53 8.97
N ILE A 108 6.02 -2.89 8.65
CA ILE A 108 5.71 -4.09 7.85
C ILE A 108 6.23 -3.91 6.42
N ARG A 109 5.98 -2.74 5.81
CA ARG A 109 6.50 -2.42 4.47
C ARG A 109 8.01 -2.41 4.43
N ALA A 110 8.67 -1.83 5.46
CA ALA A 110 10.12 -1.82 5.56
C ALA A 110 10.69 -3.24 5.68
N GLY A 111 10.06 -4.10 6.48
CA GLY A 111 10.45 -5.51 6.60
C GLY A 111 10.29 -6.29 5.29
N LEU A 112 9.20 -6.08 4.55
CA LEU A 112 9.00 -6.68 3.23
C LEU A 112 10.04 -6.17 2.23
N GLN A 113 10.31 -4.86 2.22
CA GLN A 113 11.32 -4.27 1.34
C GLN A 113 12.70 -4.82 1.64
N ASP A 114 13.12 -4.83 2.90
CA ASP A 114 14.42 -5.38 3.29
C ASP A 114 14.57 -6.85 2.88
N ALA A 115 13.54 -7.66 3.14
CA ALA A 115 13.56 -9.07 2.80
C ALA A 115 13.59 -9.36 1.29
N LEU A 116 13.09 -8.44 0.45
CA LEU A 116 12.90 -8.63 -0.99
C LEU A 116 13.84 -7.80 -1.88
N THR A 117 14.74 -7.01 -1.30
CA THR A 117 15.71 -6.21 -2.04
C THR A 117 17.14 -6.68 -1.73
N ASP A 118 18.05 -6.40 -2.65
CA ASP A 118 19.50 -6.61 -2.48
C ASP A 118 19.85 -8.01 -2.00
N LEU A 119 19.21 -9.02 -2.59
CA LEU A 119 19.50 -10.43 -2.28
C LEU A 119 20.86 -10.80 -2.87
N PRO A 120 21.79 -11.33 -2.06
CA PRO A 120 23.09 -11.76 -2.55
C PRO A 120 22.98 -12.84 -3.61
N THR A 121 23.77 -12.73 -4.68
CA THR A 121 23.96 -13.80 -5.65
C THR A 121 25.26 -14.54 -5.37
N GLY A 122 25.41 -15.76 -5.88
CA GLY A 122 26.65 -16.50 -5.84
C GLY A 122 27.79 -15.88 -6.64
N THR A 123 27.53 -14.86 -7.46
CA THR A 123 28.54 -14.12 -8.22
C THR A 123 28.95 -12.84 -7.52
N SER A 124 30.24 -12.53 -7.56
CA SER A 124 30.79 -11.34 -6.88
C SER A 124 30.09 -10.06 -7.28
N GLY A 125 29.51 -9.37 -6.29
CA GLY A 125 28.92 -8.02 -6.43
C GLY A 125 27.52 -7.94 -7.02
N ALA A 126 26.97 -9.00 -7.62
CA ALA A 126 25.61 -8.96 -8.15
C ALA A 126 24.56 -9.10 -7.04
N LEU A 127 23.48 -8.36 -7.15
CA LEU A 127 22.33 -8.44 -6.25
C LEU A 127 21.09 -8.85 -7.05
N ARG A 128 20.19 -9.60 -6.43
CA ARG A 128 18.92 -10.03 -7.01
C ARG A 128 17.76 -9.33 -6.33
N SER A 129 16.67 -9.12 -7.08
CA SER A 129 15.40 -8.68 -6.53
C SER A 129 14.55 -9.88 -6.16
N GLY A 130 14.01 -9.90 -4.96
CA GLY A 130 12.99 -10.87 -4.51
C GLY A 130 11.58 -10.51 -4.97
N GLY A 131 11.43 -9.50 -5.82
CA GLY A 131 10.13 -9.07 -6.33
C GLY A 131 9.55 -7.85 -5.62
N TRP A 132 10.35 -7.09 -4.86
CA TRP A 132 9.83 -5.91 -4.14
C TRP A 132 9.01 -4.94 -5.00
N PRO A 133 9.39 -4.59 -6.26
CA PRO A 133 8.57 -3.70 -7.09
C PRO A 133 7.16 -4.26 -7.35
N ALA A 134 7.02 -5.56 -7.57
CA ALA A 134 5.74 -6.23 -7.77
C ALA A 134 4.92 -6.25 -6.47
N VAL A 135 5.54 -6.67 -5.35
CA VAL A 135 4.91 -6.64 -4.03
C VAL A 135 4.48 -5.21 -3.67
N LYS A 136 5.34 -4.22 -3.89
CA LYS A 136 5.00 -2.81 -3.67
C LYS A 136 3.77 -2.37 -4.46
N SER A 137 3.63 -2.83 -5.70
CA SER A 137 2.48 -2.50 -6.56
C SER A 137 1.16 -3.05 -6.02
N ILE A 138 1.15 -4.28 -5.48
CA ILE A 138 -0.08 -4.92 -4.99
C ILE A 138 -0.49 -4.48 -3.58
N ILE A 139 0.44 -3.98 -2.77
CA ILE A 139 0.13 -3.44 -1.43
C ILE A 139 -0.31 -1.98 -1.47
N GLN A 140 -0.57 -1.42 -2.64
CA GLN A 140 -1.10 -0.07 -2.84
C GLN A 140 -2.29 -0.09 -3.80
N ARG A 141 -3.14 0.93 -3.72
CA ARG A 141 -4.30 1.13 -4.58
C ARG A 141 -4.54 2.60 -4.88
N ASN A 142 -5.44 2.88 -5.81
CA ASN A 142 -5.97 4.22 -5.95
C ASN A 142 -6.89 4.54 -4.77
N ALA A 143 -6.77 5.76 -4.26
CA ALA A 143 -7.68 6.29 -3.26
C ALA A 143 -9.02 6.68 -3.88
N THR A 144 -10.06 6.77 -3.06
CA THR A 144 -11.28 7.50 -3.41
C THR A 144 -11.08 9.01 -3.25
N ASN A 145 -12.03 9.82 -3.75
CA ASN A 145 -11.97 11.28 -3.55
C ASN A 145 -11.96 11.64 -2.06
N ALA A 146 -12.79 11.00 -1.26
CA ALA A 146 -12.82 11.22 0.19
C ALA A 146 -11.49 10.86 0.86
N GLU A 147 -10.92 9.71 0.53
CA GLU A 147 -9.63 9.27 1.07
C GLU A 147 -8.50 10.22 0.68
N LYS A 148 -8.45 10.67 -0.59
CA LYS A 148 -7.48 11.65 -1.07
C LYS A 148 -7.55 12.97 -0.31
N ILE A 149 -8.76 13.49 -0.10
CA ILE A 149 -8.99 14.76 0.58
C ILE A 149 -8.59 14.68 2.06
N LEU A 150 -8.87 13.55 2.71
CA LEU A 150 -8.58 13.34 4.13
C LEU A 150 -7.15 12.89 4.41
N THR A 151 -6.37 12.59 3.38
CA THR A 151 -5.00 12.06 3.52
C THR A 151 -3.98 13.12 3.11
N SER A 152 -2.87 13.18 3.82
CA SER A 152 -1.72 14.01 3.48
C SER A 152 -0.62 13.18 2.79
N GLY A 153 0.17 13.82 1.94
CA GLY A 153 1.33 13.20 1.28
C GLY A 153 1.27 13.34 -0.24
N ALA A 154 2.26 12.75 -0.92
CA ALA A 154 2.40 12.88 -2.36
C ALA A 154 1.41 12.02 -3.17
N GLY A 155 0.98 10.88 -2.63
CA GLY A 155 0.02 10.00 -3.29
C GLY A 155 0.48 9.46 -4.64
N THR A 156 1.78 9.26 -4.83
CA THR A 156 2.34 8.71 -6.08
C THR A 156 2.65 7.22 -5.95
N ALA A 157 2.84 6.50 -7.06
CA ALA A 157 3.24 5.10 -7.05
C ALA A 157 4.61 4.87 -6.37
N THR A 158 5.49 5.86 -6.42
CA THR A 158 6.78 5.83 -5.72
C THR A 158 6.66 6.15 -4.24
N THR A 159 5.74 7.04 -3.88
CA THR A 159 5.51 7.52 -2.52
C THR A 159 3.99 7.53 -2.21
N PRO A 160 3.37 6.34 -2.07
CA PRO A 160 1.97 6.25 -1.68
C PRO A 160 1.75 6.81 -0.27
N SER A 161 0.59 7.43 -0.08
CA SER A 161 0.22 8.00 1.22
C SER A 161 -0.37 6.95 2.16
N THR A 162 -0.30 7.22 3.46
CA THR A 162 -0.94 6.38 4.48
C THR A 162 -2.32 6.94 4.76
N LEU A 163 -3.35 6.09 4.71
CA LEU A 163 -4.72 6.47 4.95
C LEU A 163 -4.94 6.94 6.39
N VAL A 164 -5.70 8.03 6.53
CA VAL A 164 -6.26 8.52 7.79
C VAL A 164 -7.73 8.08 7.93
N PHE A 165 -8.40 7.94 6.80
CA PHE A 165 -9.76 7.42 6.70
C PHE A 165 -9.76 6.31 5.65
N GLU A 166 -10.42 5.19 5.94
CA GLU A 166 -10.67 4.11 5.01
C GLU A 166 -12.14 3.70 5.12
N GLY A 167 -12.82 3.61 3.99
CA GLY A 167 -14.21 3.23 3.94
C GLY A 167 -15.01 4.07 2.96
N GLN A 168 -16.33 3.88 3.01
CA GLN A 168 -17.27 4.59 2.16
C GLN A 168 -17.99 5.68 2.94
N VAL A 169 -18.18 6.81 2.29
CA VAL A 169 -19.08 7.88 2.75
C VAL A 169 -20.51 7.44 2.44
N THR A 170 -21.34 7.33 3.45
CA THR A 170 -22.75 6.97 3.31
C THR A 170 -23.59 8.18 2.89
N PRO A 171 -24.80 7.99 2.30
CA PRO A 171 -25.69 9.12 2.02
C PRO A 171 -26.04 9.94 3.27
N ASN A 172 -26.18 9.30 4.43
CA ASN A 172 -26.41 10.00 5.70
C ASN A 172 -25.23 10.90 6.11
N GLU A 173 -23.99 10.45 5.88
CA GLU A 173 -22.81 11.28 6.11
C GLU A 173 -22.69 12.37 5.03
N ALA A 174 -23.05 12.07 3.78
CA ALA A 174 -23.07 13.02 2.68
C ALA A 174 -24.04 14.19 2.93
N SER A 175 -25.18 13.96 3.59
CA SER A 175 -26.10 15.02 3.97
C SER A 175 -25.48 16.09 4.89
N LEU A 176 -24.43 15.74 5.60
CA LEU A 176 -23.66 16.65 6.45
C LEU A 176 -22.63 17.48 5.68
N LEU A 177 -22.39 17.15 4.40
CA LEU A 177 -21.33 17.77 3.57
C LEU A 177 -21.83 18.94 2.72
N ARG A 178 -23.13 19.17 2.62
CA ARG A 178 -23.75 20.30 1.88
C ARG A 178 -24.06 21.50 2.75
#